data_947c8f66c85d91b106df97741d20646f
#
_entry.id   947c8f66c85d91b106df97741d20646f
#
_cell.length_a   1.000
_cell.length_b   1.000
_cell.length_c   1.000
_cell.angle_alpha   90.00
_cell.angle_beta   90.00
_cell.angle_gamma   90.00
#
_symmetry.space_group_name_H-M   'P 1'
#
loop_
_entity.id
_entity.type
_entity.pdbx_description
1 polymer ?
#
loop_
_entity_poly.entity_id
_entity_poly.type
_entity_poly.pdbx_seq_one_letter_code
_entity_poly.pdbx_strand_id
1 'polypeptide(L)' 'MPKYLTIYHQLAQRIQEGTLPADMKLPSETELMHEFEASRGTVRKAIDALQEKGFVRKHQGKGVFVLSQEAIEFQFNG' A
#
# COMPACT_ATOMS: atom_id res chain seq x y z
N MET A 1 -1.60 6.86 17.89
CA MET A 1 -1.26 5.86 16.88
C MET A 1 -0.01 6.28 16.13
N PRO A 2 0.94 5.37 15.90
CA PRO A 2 2.12 5.71 15.12
C PRO A 2 1.76 6.19 13.72
N LYS A 3 2.53 7.13 13.22
CA LYS A 3 2.26 7.74 11.91
C LYS A 3 2.19 6.72 10.78
N TYR A 4 3.08 5.71 10.80
CA TYR A 4 3.09 4.73 9.73
C TYR A 4 1.80 3.91 9.68
N LEU A 5 1.16 3.68 10.83
CA LEU A 5 -0.12 2.97 10.85
C LEU A 5 -1.23 3.82 10.25
N THR A 6 -1.19 5.14 10.48
CA THR A 6 -2.15 6.05 9.85
C THR A 6 -2.03 5.97 8.33
N ILE A 7 -0.80 6.00 7.81
CA ILE A 7 -0.55 5.89 6.38
C ILE A 7 -1.01 4.53 5.87
N TYR A 8 -0.66 3.46 6.58
CA TYR A 8 -1.05 2.11 6.23
C TYR A 8 -2.57 1.99 6.10
N HIS A 9 -3.31 2.44 7.12
CA HIS A 9 -4.77 2.32 7.10
C HIS A 9 -5.40 3.14 5.98
N GLN A 10 -4.89 4.33 5.73
CA GLN A 10 -5.41 5.17 4.65
C GLN A 10 -5.22 4.52 3.28
N LEU A 11 -4.03 4.01 3.03
CA LEU A 11 -3.74 3.37 1.75
C LEU A 11 -4.48 2.05 1.60
N ALA A 12 -4.55 1.25 2.67
CA ALA A 12 -5.30 0.00 2.65
C ALA A 12 -6.77 0.25 2.34
N GLN A 13 -7.34 1.31 2.93
CA GLN A 13 -8.73 1.66 2.68
C GLN A 13 -8.94 2.03 1.21
N ARG A 14 -8.05 2.84 0.63
CA ARG A 14 -8.14 3.22 -0.78
C ARG A 14 -8.09 2.00 -1.70
N ILE A 15 -7.26 1.02 -1.35
CA ILE A 15 -7.15 -0.21 -2.12
C ILE A 15 -8.43 -1.03 -2.00
N GLN A 16 -8.98 -1.15 -0.81
CA GLN A 16 -10.21 -1.91 -0.59
C GLN A 16 -11.41 -1.27 -1.26
N GLU A 17 -11.46 0.06 -1.30
CA GLU A 17 -12.56 0.79 -1.93
C GLU A 17 -12.47 0.86 -3.44
N GLY A 18 -11.31 0.50 -3.99
CA GLY A 18 -11.09 0.59 -5.42
C GLY A 18 -10.58 1.92 -5.91
N THR A 19 -10.33 2.87 -5.02
CA THR A 19 -9.74 4.15 -5.38
C THR A 19 -8.32 3.94 -5.92
N LEU A 20 -7.62 2.95 -5.36
CA LEU A 20 -6.35 2.47 -5.90
C LEU A 20 -6.60 1.05 -6.43
N PRO A 21 -6.97 0.92 -7.71
CA PRO A 21 -7.32 -0.38 -8.25
C PRO A 21 -6.11 -1.31 -8.43
N ALA A 22 -6.40 -2.60 -8.62
CA ALA A 22 -5.35 -3.59 -8.83
C ALA A 22 -4.46 -3.19 -10.01
N ASP A 23 -3.18 -3.50 -9.88
CA ASP A 23 -2.13 -3.20 -10.86
C ASP A 23 -1.79 -1.74 -11.00
N MET A 24 -2.45 -0.87 -10.25
CA MET A 24 -2.10 0.55 -10.24
C MET A 24 -0.83 0.75 -9.42
N LYS A 25 0.03 1.65 -9.90
CA LYS A 25 1.23 2.02 -9.18
C LYS A 25 0.87 2.97 -8.05
N LEU A 26 1.41 2.72 -6.85
CA LEU A 26 1.24 3.64 -5.73
C LEU A 26 1.96 4.96 -6.02
N PRO A 27 1.51 6.06 -5.41
CA PRO A 27 2.29 7.29 -5.44
C PRO A 27 3.69 7.04 -4.92
N SER A 28 4.65 7.83 -5.38
CA SER A 28 6.04 7.67 -4.96
C SER A 28 6.20 7.95 -3.47
N GLU A 29 7.35 7.50 -2.92
CA GLU A 29 7.68 7.82 -1.53
C GLU A 29 7.64 9.32 -1.27
N THR A 30 8.20 10.09 -2.21
CA THR A 30 8.22 11.54 -2.07
C THR A 30 6.81 12.13 -2.04
N GLU A 31 5.95 11.64 -2.93
CA GLU A 31 4.55 12.09 -2.95
C GLU A 31 3.82 11.73 -1.66
N LEU A 32 4.05 10.53 -1.14
CA LEU A 32 3.43 10.10 0.12
C LEU A 32 3.98 10.88 1.31
N MET A 33 5.27 11.19 1.30
CA MET A 33 5.87 12.02 2.34
C MET A 33 5.18 13.38 2.39
N HIS A 34 4.90 13.95 1.23
CA HIS A 34 4.19 15.23 1.13
C HIS A 34 2.75 15.11 1.60
N GLU A 35 2.04 14.11 1.10
CA GLU A 35 0.62 13.95 1.40
C GLU A 35 0.38 13.76 2.90
N PHE A 36 1.21 12.95 3.54
CA PHE A 36 1.02 12.60 4.95
C PHE A 36 1.91 13.39 5.90
N GLU A 37 2.72 14.29 5.36
CA GLU A 37 3.68 15.06 6.16
C GLU A 37 4.52 14.14 7.03
N ALA A 38 5.12 13.14 6.40
CA ALA A 38 5.87 12.09 7.08
C ALA A 38 7.27 11.95 6.50
N SER A 39 8.18 11.37 7.28
CA SER A 39 9.53 11.09 6.83
C SER A 39 9.53 9.90 5.86
N ARG A 40 10.61 9.76 5.10
CA ARG A 40 10.77 8.64 4.18
C ARG A 40 10.73 7.30 4.89
N GLY A 41 11.39 7.20 6.05
CA GLY A 41 11.39 5.98 6.84
C GLY A 41 9.99 5.59 7.29
N THR A 42 9.18 6.57 7.69
CA THR A 42 7.81 6.33 8.10
C THR A 42 6.97 5.83 6.93
N VAL A 43 7.13 6.45 5.76
CA VAL A 43 6.42 6.01 4.55
C VAL A 43 6.83 4.60 4.17
N ARG A 44 8.13 4.30 4.17
CA ARG A 44 8.62 2.97 3.86
C ARG A 44 8.08 1.91 4.80
N LYS A 45 8.00 2.23 6.08
CA LYS A 45 7.46 1.30 7.07
C LYS A 45 5.99 0.98 6.79
N ALA A 46 5.23 1.98 6.37
CA ALA A 46 3.83 1.77 6.00
C ALA A 46 3.72 0.89 4.76
N ILE A 47 4.55 1.13 3.76
CA ILE A 47 4.54 0.34 2.53
C ILE A 47 4.95 -1.11 2.83
N ASP A 48 5.94 -1.30 3.70
CA ASP A 48 6.35 -2.65 4.10
C ASP A 48 5.20 -3.39 4.77
N ALA A 49 4.43 -2.70 5.61
CA ALA A 49 3.26 -3.30 6.26
C ALA A 49 2.20 -3.68 5.22
N LEU A 50 1.97 -2.82 4.22
CA LEU A 50 1.03 -3.13 3.15
C LEU A 50 1.47 -4.35 2.35
N GLN A 51 2.77 -4.46 2.08
CA GLN A 51 3.31 -5.60 1.35
C GLN A 51 3.17 -6.87 2.16
N GLU A 52 3.46 -6.80 3.46
CA GLU A 52 3.34 -7.95 4.34
C GLU A 52 1.90 -8.47 4.40
N LYS A 53 0.93 -7.56 4.36
CA LYS A 53 -0.49 -7.92 4.40
C LYS A 53 -1.07 -8.30 3.04
N GLY A 54 -0.28 -8.19 1.98
CA GLY A 54 -0.73 -8.60 0.65
C GLY A 54 -1.49 -7.54 -0.12
N PHE A 55 -1.43 -6.27 0.30
CA PHE A 55 -2.11 -5.19 -0.42
C PHE A 55 -1.31 -4.70 -1.62
N VAL A 56 0.02 -4.73 -1.52
CA VAL A 56 0.88 -4.21 -2.57
C VAL A 56 2.08 -5.12 -2.77
N ARG A 57 2.75 -4.93 -3.90
CA ARG A 57 3.98 -5.67 -4.21
C ARG A 57 5.01 -4.70 -4.79
N LYS A 58 6.23 -4.82 -4.30
CA LYS A 58 7.32 -3.99 -4.75
C LYS A 58 7.98 -4.61 -5.97
N HIS A 59 8.10 -3.83 -7.05
CA HIS A 59 8.84 -4.22 -8.24
C HIS A 59 10.09 -3.37 -8.32
N GLN A 60 11.23 -4.00 -8.14
CA GLN A 60 12.51 -3.30 -8.11
C GLN A 60 12.71 -2.51 -9.39
N GLY A 61 13.04 -1.23 -9.23
CA GLY A 61 13.28 -0.34 -10.36
C GLY A 61 12.02 0.23 -11.00
N LYS A 62 10.84 -0.27 -10.65
CA LYS A 62 9.58 0.18 -11.25
C LYS A 62 8.62 0.82 -10.28
N GLY A 63 8.70 0.46 -9.01
CA GLY A 63 7.85 1.02 -7.96
C GLY A 63 7.04 -0.01 -7.24
N VAL A 64 5.99 0.45 -6.56
CA VAL A 64 5.11 -0.41 -5.77
C VAL A 64 3.75 -0.44 -6.43
N PHE A 65 3.20 -1.64 -6.60
CA PHE A 65 1.94 -1.84 -7.33
C PHE A 65 0.90 -2.50 -6.46
N VAL A 66 -0.35 -2.13 -6.67
CA VAL A 66 -1.49 -2.67 -5.92
C VAL A 66 -1.79 -4.08 -6.39
N LEU A 67 -1.97 -4.99 -5.43
CA LEU A 67 -2.34 -6.37 -5.74
C LEU A 67 -3.86 -6.52 -5.73
N SER A 68 -4.36 -7.49 -6.51
CA SER A 68 -5.78 -7.78 -6.52
C SER A 68 -6.20 -8.42 -5.20
N GLN A 69 -7.21 -7.84 -4.55
CA GLN A 69 -7.71 -8.39 -3.30
C GLN A 69 -8.65 -9.56 -3.53
N GLU A 70 -9.18 -9.70 -4.73
CA GLU A 70 -10.06 -10.82 -5.05
C GLU A 70 -9.34 -12.15 -4.99
N ALA A 71 -8.06 -12.19 -5.36
CA ALA A 71 -7.27 -13.40 -5.31
C ALA A 71 -7.18 -13.98 -3.90
N ILE A 72 -7.21 -13.11 -2.89
CA ILE A 72 -7.13 -13.54 -1.50
C ILE A 72 -8.40 -14.26 -1.08
N GLU A 73 -9.55 -13.78 -1.54
CA GLU A 73 -10.83 -14.41 -1.21
C GLU A 73 -10.93 -15.82 -1.78
N PHE A 74 -10.43 -16.03 -2.98
CA PHE A 74 -10.44 -17.36 -3.58
C PHE A 74 -9.61 -18.35 -2.79
N GLN A 75 -8.55 -17.91 -2.17
CA GLN A 75 -7.70 -18.78 -1.38
C GLN A 75 -8.41 -19.28 -0.13
N PHE A 76 -9.31 -18.49 0.43
CA PHE A 76 -10.08 -18.90 1.59
C PHE A 76 -11.11 -19.95 1.26
N ASN A 77 -11.66 -19.90 0.09
CA ASN A 77 -12.73 -20.81 -0.33
C ASN A 77 -12.19 -22.10 -0.93
N GLY A 78 -10.92 -22.14 -1.17
CA GLY A 78 -10.25 -23.30 -1.76
C GLY A 78 -9.84 -24.31 -0.73
#